data_28b58eb184b14d0d6c3b4e35d37e598b
#
_entry.id   28b58eb184b14d0d6c3b4e35d37e598b
#
_cell.length_a   1.000
_cell.length_b   1.000
_cell.length_c   1.000
_cell.angle_alpha   90.00
_cell.angle_beta   90.00
_cell.angle_gamma   90.00
#
_symmetry.space_group_name_H-M   'P 1'
#
loop_
_entity.id
_entity.type
_entity.pdbx_description
1 polymer ?
#
loop_
_entity_poly.entity_id
_entity_poly.type
_entity_poly.pdbx_seq_one_letter_code
_entity_poly.pdbx_strand_id
1 'polypeptide(L)'
;LTPAFAGESEVDRVLRTAACHLSDISWDDHPDYRADQAYFRVLHLPAPGMNHRERAVLAMAMTYRYKSDPKSAMIDTALRLSDGRGRAYAKRLGACLRLAYNLSGGAPGLLPQLQLRRTERELRLLVPQALRRSLGDVTARRLETAAEAFELKPMIVAA
;
A
#
# COMPACT_ATOMS: atom_id res chain seq x y z
N LEU A 1 1.02 8.83 4.33
CA LEU A 1 1.65 8.29 3.12
C LEU A 1 2.12 9.36 2.12
N THR A 2 1.44 10.50 2.04
CA THR A 2 1.67 11.54 1.02
C THR A 2 3.14 11.90 0.77
N PRO A 3 4.02 12.08 1.79
CA PRO A 3 5.42 12.42 1.52
C PRO A 3 6.20 11.33 0.77
N ALA A 4 5.82 10.06 0.89
CA ALA A 4 6.45 8.97 0.14
C ALA A 4 6.06 8.98 -1.34
N PHE A 5 4.92 9.58 -1.68
CA PHE A 5 4.38 9.69 -3.03
C PHE A 5 4.53 11.10 -3.62
N ALA A 6 5.44 11.92 -3.10
CA ALA A 6 5.72 13.25 -3.65
C ALA A 6 6.06 13.15 -5.15
N GLY A 7 5.45 14.02 -5.96
CA GLY A 7 5.61 14.03 -7.42
C GLY A 7 4.70 13.04 -8.16
N GLU A 8 3.72 12.43 -7.50
CA GLU A 8 2.69 11.62 -8.17
C GLU A 8 1.82 12.47 -9.12
N SER A 9 1.26 11.83 -10.15
CA SER A 9 0.29 12.47 -11.03
C SER A 9 -1.06 12.65 -10.32
N GLU A 10 -1.93 13.49 -10.90
CA GLU A 10 -3.30 13.66 -10.38
C GLU A 10 -4.07 12.34 -10.35
N VAL A 11 -3.95 11.52 -11.39
CA VAL A 11 -4.56 10.18 -11.46
C VAL A 11 -4.02 9.29 -10.32
N ASP A 12 -2.70 9.26 -10.11
CA ASP A 12 -2.10 8.47 -9.04
C ASP A 12 -2.58 8.95 -7.66
N ARG A 13 -2.75 10.25 -7.46
CA ARG A 13 -3.30 10.84 -6.23
C ARG A 13 -4.73 10.37 -5.98
N VAL A 14 -5.58 10.36 -7.00
CA VAL A 14 -6.95 9.84 -6.91
C VAL A 14 -6.93 8.35 -6.54
N LEU A 15 -6.10 7.54 -7.22
CA LEU A 15 -5.97 6.12 -6.92
C LEU A 15 -5.48 5.88 -5.49
N ARG A 16 -4.49 6.65 -5.01
CA ARG A 16 -4.00 6.55 -3.64
C ARG A 16 -5.09 6.90 -2.61
N THR A 17 -5.87 7.94 -2.88
CA THR A 17 -6.98 8.33 -2.00
C THR A 17 -8.05 7.23 -1.96
N ALA A 18 -8.45 6.71 -3.11
CA ALA A 18 -9.39 5.59 -3.22
C ALA A 18 -8.87 4.35 -2.47
N ALA A 19 -7.58 4.04 -2.63
CA ALA A 19 -6.96 2.91 -1.94
C ALA A 19 -6.96 3.06 -0.42
N CYS A 20 -6.79 4.27 0.10
CA CYS A 20 -6.90 4.53 1.54
C CYS A 20 -8.32 4.24 2.05
N HIS A 21 -9.35 4.66 1.32
CA HIS A 21 -10.74 4.37 1.68
C HIS A 21 -11.11 2.90 1.57
N LEU A 22 -10.52 2.18 0.62
CA LEU A 22 -10.77 0.75 0.38
C LEU A 22 -9.83 -0.16 1.18
N SER A 23 -8.95 0.38 2.00
CA SER A 23 -7.88 -0.36 2.68
C SER A 23 -8.40 -1.57 3.48
N ASP A 24 -9.59 -1.50 4.01
CA ASP A 24 -10.19 -2.53 4.84
C ASP A 24 -11.37 -3.26 4.17
N ILE A 25 -11.47 -3.19 2.82
CA ILE A 25 -12.60 -3.75 2.06
C ILE A 25 -12.85 -5.25 2.28
N SER A 26 -11.84 -5.97 2.73
CA SER A 26 -11.90 -7.42 3.00
C SER A 26 -11.39 -7.78 4.41
N TRP A 27 -11.54 -6.87 5.37
CA TRP A 27 -11.03 -7.10 6.73
C TRP A 27 -11.75 -8.25 7.45
N ASP A 28 -13.03 -8.45 7.17
CA ASP A 28 -13.93 -9.46 7.72
C ASP A 28 -13.86 -10.83 7.02
N ASP A 29 -13.23 -10.89 5.84
CA ASP A 29 -13.02 -12.15 5.14
C ASP A 29 -11.98 -13.03 5.86
N HIS A 30 -12.04 -14.34 5.58
CA HIS A 30 -11.04 -15.28 6.10
C HIS A 30 -9.63 -14.89 5.62
N PRO A 31 -8.60 -14.91 6.49
CA PRO A 31 -7.24 -14.44 6.18
C PRO A 31 -6.65 -15.00 4.89
N ASP A 32 -6.93 -16.27 4.56
CA ASP A 32 -6.38 -16.93 3.37
C ASP A 32 -6.95 -16.38 2.07
N TYR A 33 -8.18 -15.83 2.10
CA TYR A 33 -8.90 -15.35 0.92
C TYR A 33 -8.99 -13.83 0.82
N ARG A 34 -8.56 -13.07 1.84
CA ARG A 34 -8.67 -11.60 1.88
C ARG A 34 -8.08 -10.92 0.65
N ALA A 35 -6.92 -11.38 0.18
CA ALA A 35 -6.26 -10.81 -0.98
C ALA A 35 -7.09 -11.01 -2.24
N ASP A 36 -7.63 -12.21 -2.42
CA ASP A 36 -8.43 -12.60 -3.57
C ASP A 36 -9.78 -11.84 -3.58
N GLN A 37 -10.44 -11.78 -2.43
CA GLN A 37 -11.71 -11.06 -2.27
C GLN A 37 -11.51 -9.55 -2.51
N ALA A 38 -10.48 -8.95 -1.94
CA ALA A 38 -10.16 -7.54 -2.17
C ALA A 38 -9.92 -7.25 -3.65
N TYR A 39 -9.17 -8.13 -4.33
CA TYR A 39 -8.93 -8.02 -5.77
C TYR A 39 -10.22 -7.99 -6.58
N PHE A 40 -11.09 -9.01 -6.40
CA PHE A 40 -12.32 -9.12 -7.17
C PHE A 40 -13.32 -8.01 -6.84
N ARG A 41 -13.49 -7.66 -5.56
CA ARG A 41 -14.37 -6.55 -5.15
C ARG A 41 -13.98 -5.25 -5.83
N VAL A 42 -12.68 -4.94 -5.89
CA VAL A 42 -12.21 -3.69 -6.50
C VAL A 42 -12.22 -3.77 -8.03
N LEU A 43 -11.84 -4.90 -8.62
CA LEU A 43 -11.85 -5.07 -10.08
C LEU A 43 -13.26 -4.89 -10.66
N HIS A 44 -14.28 -5.33 -9.95
CA HIS A 44 -15.70 -5.24 -10.35
C HIS A 44 -16.43 -4.03 -9.75
N LEU A 45 -15.73 -3.15 -9.01
CA LEU A 45 -16.35 -1.98 -8.39
C LEU A 45 -16.97 -1.07 -9.45
N PRO A 46 -18.27 -0.74 -9.35
CA PRO A 46 -18.89 0.27 -10.20
C PRO A 46 -18.41 1.66 -9.78
N ALA A 47 -17.29 2.11 -10.34
CA ALA A 47 -16.69 3.40 -10.04
C ALA A 47 -16.78 4.32 -11.27
N PRO A 48 -17.80 5.21 -11.36
CA PRO A 48 -17.91 6.20 -12.42
C PRO A 48 -16.64 7.07 -12.49
N GLY A 49 -16.15 7.32 -13.70
CA GLY A 49 -14.93 8.12 -13.91
C GLY A 49 -13.60 7.35 -13.78
N MET A 50 -13.62 6.08 -13.39
CA MET A 50 -12.43 5.23 -13.33
C MET A 50 -12.40 4.28 -14.53
N ASN A 51 -11.36 4.33 -15.35
CA ASN A 51 -11.19 3.42 -16.48
C ASN A 51 -10.70 2.02 -16.03
N HIS A 52 -10.69 1.06 -16.97
CA HIS A 52 -10.32 -0.34 -16.69
C HIS A 52 -8.87 -0.49 -16.17
N ARG A 53 -7.94 0.31 -16.70
CA ARG A 53 -6.54 0.32 -16.28
C ARG A 53 -6.38 0.85 -14.85
N GLU A 54 -7.02 1.95 -14.53
CA GLU A 54 -7.01 2.53 -13.18
C GLU A 54 -7.60 1.57 -12.15
N ARG A 55 -8.70 0.92 -12.51
CA ARG A 55 -9.34 -0.09 -11.66
C ARG A 55 -8.44 -1.32 -11.47
N ALA A 56 -7.74 -1.76 -12.51
CA ALA A 56 -6.78 -2.86 -12.42
C ALA A 56 -5.60 -2.50 -11.49
N VAL A 57 -5.06 -1.29 -11.58
CA VAL A 57 -4.01 -0.80 -10.69
C VAL A 57 -4.50 -0.75 -9.23
N LEU A 58 -5.72 -0.26 -9.00
CA LEU A 58 -6.32 -0.20 -7.67
C LEU A 58 -6.57 -1.61 -7.10
N ALA A 59 -7.09 -2.54 -7.90
CA ALA A 59 -7.30 -3.93 -7.50
C ALA A 59 -5.99 -4.63 -7.10
N MET A 60 -4.92 -4.44 -7.88
CA MET A 60 -3.59 -4.93 -7.52
C MET A 60 -3.06 -4.29 -6.23
N ALA A 61 -3.25 -2.98 -6.03
CA ALA A 61 -2.83 -2.32 -4.80
C ALA A 61 -3.53 -2.92 -3.56
N MET A 62 -4.83 -3.23 -3.66
CA MET A 62 -5.56 -3.90 -2.59
C MET A 62 -5.07 -5.33 -2.36
N THR A 63 -4.73 -6.06 -3.42
CA THR A 63 -4.10 -7.37 -3.27
C THR A 63 -2.79 -7.29 -2.49
N TYR A 64 -1.89 -6.39 -2.88
CA TYR A 64 -0.61 -6.16 -2.18
C TYR A 64 -0.79 -5.67 -0.73
N ARG A 65 -1.90 -5.01 -0.43
CA ARG A 65 -2.26 -4.62 0.95
C ARG A 65 -2.44 -5.84 1.86
N TYR A 66 -3.01 -6.94 1.35
CA TYR A 66 -3.25 -8.17 2.12
C TYR A 66 -2.15 -9.22 1.92
N LYS A 67 -1.52 -9.29 0.76
CA LYS A 67 -0.50 -10.29 0.41
C LYS A 67 0.69 -9.65 -0.30
N SER A 68 1.90 -9.85 0.23
CA SER A 68 3.12 -9.23 -0.32
C SER A 68 3.52 -9.80 -1.68
N ASP A 69 3.26 -11.08 -1.90
CA ASP A 69 3.58 -11.80 -3.12
C ASP A 69 2.37 -12.62 -3.60
N PRO A 70 1.40 -11.98 -4.27
CA PRO A 70 0.25 -12.69 -4.83
C PRO A 70 0.68 -13.55 -6.00
N LYS A 71 0.04 -14.71 -6.15
CA LYS A 71 0.26 -15.56 -7.32
C LYS A 71 -0.12 -14.78 -8.60
N SER A 72 0.75 -14.79 -9.61
CA SER A 72 0.53 -14.06 -10.86
C SER A 72 -0.77 -14.47 -11.56
N ALA A 73 -1.14 -15.76 -11.54
CA ALA A 73 -2.37 -16.26 -12.12
C ALA A 73 -3.64 -15.57 -11.56
N MET A 74 -3.64 -15.18 -10.27
CA MET A 74 -4.77 -14.50 -9.66
C MET A 74 -4.95 -13.08 -10.20
N ILE A 75 -3.85 -12.36 -10.39
CA ILE A 75 -3.87 -10.96 -10.83
C ILE A 75 -3.60 -10.79 -12.33
N ASP A 76 -3.60 -11.88 -13.10
CA ASP A 76 -3.23 -11.88 -14.51
C ASP A 76 -4.04 -10.88 -15.36
N THR A 77 -5.35 -10.80 -15.13
CA THR A 77 -6.21 -9.82 -15.82
C THR A 77 -5.74 -8.39 -15.57
N ALA A 78 -5.43 -8.03 -14.31
CA ALA A 78 -4.95 -6.70 -13.97
C ALA A 78 -3.54 -6.45 -14.52
N LEU A 79 -2.69 -7.48 -14.57
CA LEU A 79 -1.36 -7.38 -15.19
C LEU A 79 -1.46 -7.08 -16.70
N ARG A 80 -2.40 -7.68 -17.41
CA ARG A 80 -2.61 -7.37 -18.84
C ARG A 80 -3.17 -5.99 -19.09
N LEU A 81 -4.02 -5.49 -18.21
CA LEU A 81 -4.64 -4.16 -18.31
C LEU A 81 -3.71 -3.00 -17.89
N SER A 82 -2.61 -3.29 -17.21
CA SER A 82 -1.70 -2.28 -16.67
C SER A 82 -0.31 -2.33 -17.33
N ASP A 83 0.34 -1.20 -17.42
CA ASP A 83 1.75 -1.08 -17.82
C ASP A 83 2.71 -1.29 -16.64
N GLY A 84 4.01 -1.27 -16.92
CA GLY A 84 5.06 -1.41 -15.92
C GLY A 84 4.99 -0.34 -14.81
N ARG A 85 4.66 0.92 -15.18
CA ARG A 85 4.49 2.02 -14.23
C ARG A 85 3.32 1.77 -13.27
N GLY A 86 2.17 1.39 -13.81
CA GLY A 86 0.98 1.10 -13.02
C GLY A 86 1.17 -0.08 -12.07
N ARG A 87 1.86 -1.14 -12.52
CA ARG A 87 2.22 -2.31 -11.69
C ARG A 87 3.14 -1.91 -10.52
N ALA A 88 4.18 -1.14 -10.81
CA ALA A 88 5.10 -0.63 -9.78
C ALA A 88 4.39 0.27 -8.78
N TYR A 89 3.49 1.15 -9.27
CA TYR A 89 2.68 2.00 -8.41
C TYR A 89 1.76 1.19 -7.49
N ALA A 90 1.05 0.20 -8.01
CA ALA A 90 0.19 -0.69 -7.24
C ALA A 90 0.96 -1.41 -6.12
N LYS A 91 2.16 -1.93 -6.42
CA LYS A 91 3.03 -2.60 -5.44
C LYS A 91 3.46 -1.64 -4.32
N ARG A 92 3.92 -0.45 -4.69
CA ARG A 92 4.31 0.61 -3.72
C ARG A 92 3.15 0.99 -2.81
N LEU A 93 1.99 1.25 -3.39
CA LEU A 93 0.81 1.69 -2.67
C LEU A 93 0.31 0.60 -1.70
N GLY A 94 0.17 -0.64 -2.16
CA GLY A 94 -0.27 -1.76 -1.34
C GLY A 94 0.70 -2.07 -0.19
N ALA A 95 2.01 -2.04 -0.44
CA ALA A 95 3.02 -2.25 0.59
C ALA A 95 2.99 -1.13 1.66
N CYS A 96 2.81 0.13 1.24
CA CYS A 96 2.65 1.26 2.18
C CYS A 96 1.37 1.16 3.01
N LEU A 97 0.25 0.74 2.42
CA LEU A 97 -1.00 0.52 3.16
C LEU A 97 -0.86 -0.63 4.17
N ARG A 98 -0.16 -1.68 3.80
CA ARG A 98 0.14 -2.80 4.70
C ARG A 98 1.00 -2.38 5.88
N LEU A 99 2.02 -1.55 5.65
CA LEU A 99 2.84 -0.95 6.69
C LEU A 99 1.98 -0.04 7.60
N ALA A 100 1.18 0.84 7.02
CA ALA A 100 0.32 1.76 7.76
C ALA A 100 -0.67 1.02 8.68
N TYR A 101 -1.30 -0.04 8.17
CA TYR A 101 -2.19 -0.88 8.98
C TYR A 101 -1.44 -1.55 10.14
N ASN A 102 -0.24 -2.11 9.88
CA ASN A 102 0.57 -2.72 10.94
C ASN A 102 0.96 -1.70 12.02
N LEU A 103 1.31 -0.47 11.63
CA LEU A 103 1.66 0.62 12.54
C LEU A 103 0.50 1.07 13.42
N SER A 104 -0.71 1.11 12.87
CA SER A 104 -1.88 1.61 13.59
C SER A 104 -2.69 0.51 14.29
N GLY A 105 -2.63 -0.73 13.79
CA GLY A 105 -3.54 -1.79 14.22
C GLY A 105 -5.01 -1.42 14.04
N GLY A 106 -5.32 -0.45 13.16
CA GLY A 106 -6.67 0.14 13.04
C GLY A 106 -7.00 1.21 14.08
N ALA A 107 -6.12 1.46 15.06
CA ALA A 107 -6.37 2.47 16.09
C ALA A 107 -6.29 3.90 15.52
N PRO A 108 -7.28 4.76 15.82
CA PRO A 108 -7.25 6.15 15.39
C PRO A 108 -6.13 6.94 16.09
N GLY A 109 -5.63 7.98 15.42
CA GLY A 109 -4.69 8.94 16.02
C GLY A 109 -3.20 8.54 16.00
N LEU A 110 -2.84 7.29 15.66
CA LEU A 110 -1.43 6.89 15.57
C LEU A 110 -0.78 7.31 14.25
N LEU A 111 -1.43 7.07 13.11
CA LEU A 111 -0.86 7.39 11.81
C LEU A 111 -0.51 8.88 11.60
N PRO A 112 -1.26 9.86 12.10
CA PRO A 112 -0.88 11.27 12.00
C PRO A 112 0.44 11.62 12.69
N GLN A 113 0.87 10.84 13.69
CA GLN A 113 2.12 11.03 14.43
C GLN A 113 3.35 10.45 13.67
N LEU A 114 3.11 9.69 12.62
CA LEU A 114 4.13 9.00 11.83
C LEU A 114 4.24 9.60 10.44
N GLN A 115 5.43 9.64 9.87
CA GLN A 115 5.61 10.08 8.49
C GLN A 115 6.45 9.06 7.73
N LEU A 116 6.02 8.73 6.52
CA LEU A 116 6.81 7.94 5.60
C LEU A 116 7.33 8.87 4.50
N ARG A 117 8.65 9.10 4.46
CA ARG A 117 9.32 10.00 3.51
C ARG A 117 10.24 9.21 2.57
N ARG A 118 10.22 9.59 1.31
CA ARG A 118 11.13 9.09 0.31
C ARG A 118 12.28 10.09 0.08
N THR A 119 13.51 9.58 0.05
CA THR A 119 14.70 10.27 -0.44
C THR A 119 15.23 9.56 -1.69
N GLU A 120 16.35 9.99 -2.24
CA GLU A 120 16.97 9.32 -3.39
C GLU A 120 17.41 7.88 -3.11
N ARG A 121 17.77 7.56 -1.87
CA ARG A 121 18.34 6.26 -1.49
C ARG A 121 17.57 5.48 -0.45
N GLU A 122 16.64 6.14 0.24
CA GLU A 122 16.00 5.56 1.42
C GLU A 122 14.50 5.86 1.48
N LEU A 123 13.76 4.89 1.99
CA LEU A 123 12.40 5.07 2.47
C LEU A 123 12.46 5.19 4.00
N ARG A 124 12.24 6.41 4.50
CA ARG A 124 12.38 6.76 5.92
C ARG A 124 11.03 6.75 6.62
N LEU A 125 10.92 5.94 7.67
CA LEU A 125 9.80 6.00 8.61
C LEU A 125 10.23 6.88 9.80
N LEU A 126 9.64 8.08 9.91
CA LEU A 126 9.85 9.01 11.01
C LEU A 126 8.88 8.66 12.13
N VAL A 127 9.42 8.42 13.32
CA VAL A 127 8.68 7.92 14.48
C VAL A 127 9.02 8.76 15.70
N PRO A 128 8.03 9.29 16.44
CA PRO A 128 8.28 9.93 17.72
C PRO A 128 9.03 9.01 18.68
N GLN A 129 9.96 9.57 19.45
CA GLN A 129 10.80 8.81 20.39
C GLN A 129 9.96 7.92 21.34
N ALA A 130 8.81 8.43 21.79
CA ALA A 130 7.90 7.70 22.67
C ALA A 130 7.34 6.41 22.04
N LEU A 131 7.09 6.41 20.73
CA LEU A 131 6.52 5.27 20.00
C LEU A 131 7.59 4.29 19.46
N ARG A 132 8.86 4.67 19.51
CA ARG A 132 9.92 3.86 18.91
C ARG A 132 10.08 2.49 19.58
N ARG A 133 9.86 2.41 20.90
CA ARG A 133 9.96 1.16 21.66
C ARG A 133 8.83 0.16 21.37
N SER A 134 7.71 0.63 20.83
CA SER A 134 6.58 -0.22 20.45
C SER A 134 6.69 -0.79 19.03
N LEU A 135 7.72 -0.40 18.27
CA LEU A 135 7.96 -0.97 16.95
C LEU A 135 8.62 -2.33 17.09
N GLY A 136 7.91 -3.39 16.70
CA GLY A 136 8.43 -4.76 16.68
C GLY A 136 9.01 -5.16 15.31
N ASP A 137 9.57 -6.36 15.25
CA ASP A 137 10.18 -6.96 14.03
C ASP A 137 9.21 -7.00 12.85
N VAL A 138 7.90 -7.12 13.10
CA VAL A 138 6.89 -7.10 12.04
C VAL A 138 6.90 -5.76 11.31
N THR A 139 7.01 -4.65 12.06
CA THR A 139 7.10 -3.31 11.46
C THR A 139 8.35 -3.16 10.61
N ALA A 140 9.51 -3.65 11.09
CA ALA A 140 10.75 -3.61 10.32
C ALA A 140 10.59 -4.36 8.98
N ARG A 141 10.10 -5.59 9.01
CA ARG A 141 9.83 -6.39 7.79
C ARG A 141 8.82 -5.72 6.85
N ARG A 142 7.79 -5.03 7.38
CA ARG A 142 6.83 -4.29 6.53
C ARG A 142 7.47 -3.06 5.88
N LEU A 143 8.36 -2.38 6.60
CA LEU A 143 9.13 -1.26 6.06
C LEU A 143 10.10 -1.75 4.97
N GLU A 144 10.78 -2.87 5.18
CA GLU A 144 11.63 -3.51 4.17
C GLU A 144 10.85 -3.81 2.90
N THR A 145 9.71 -4.50 3.01
CA THR A 145 8.84 -4.79 1.84
C THR A 145 8.39 -3.51 1.13
N ALA A 146 8.07 -2.45 1.88
CA ALA A 146 7.70 -1.18 1.29
C ALA A 146 8.91 -0.53 0.58
N ALA A 147 10.08 -0.52 1.21
CA ALA A 147 11.30 0.04 0.64
C ALA A 147 11.73 -0.69 -0.64
N GLU A 148 11.68 -2.02 -0.66
CA GLU A 148 11.92 -2.84 -1.85
C GLU A 148 10.98 -2.47 -3.02
N ALA A 149 9.71 -2.18 -2.74
CA ALA A 149 8.76 -1.75 -3.77
C ALA A 149 9.14 -0.39 -4.39
N PHE A 150 9.88 0.44 -3.67
CA PHE A 150 10.45 1.70 -4.16
C PHE A 150 11.88 1.55 -4.69
N GLU A 151 12.49 0.37 -4.60
CA GLU A 151 13.91 0.13 -4.91
C GLU A 151 14.85 0.97 -4.03
N LEU A 152 14.49 1.14 -2.75
CA LEU A 152 15.18 1.96 -1.75
C LEU A 152 15.57 1.13 -0.52
N LYS A 153 16.45 1.69 0.32
CA LYS A 153 16.80 1.10 1.61
C LYS A 153 15.82 1.53 2.70
N PRO A 154 15.38 0.62 3.59
CA PRO A 154 14.54 0.97 4.73
C PRO A 154 15.34 1.70 5.81
N MET A 155 14.76 2.74 6.42
CA MET A 155 15.35 3.46 7.54
C MET A 155 14.29 3.88 8.54
N ILE A 156 14.51 3.62 9.83
CA ILE A 156 13.67 4.13 10.93
C ILE A 156 14.42 5.28 11.60
N VAL A 157 13.82 6.46 11.62
CA VAL A 157 14.41 7.69 12.15
C VAL A 157 13.55 8.21 13.29
N ALA A 158 14.20 8.67 14.36
CA ALA A 158 13.52 9.40 15.41
C ALA A 158 13.11 10.80 14.90
N ALA A 159 11.86 11.21 15.19
CA ALA A 159 11.31 12.53 14.87
C ALA A 159 11.20 13.37 16.13
#